data_736d28587a54691a2979e00e8660bfa6
#
_entry.id   736d28587a54691a2979e00e8660bfa6
#
_cell.length_a   1.000
_cell.length_b   1.000
_cell.length_c   1.000
_cell.angle_alpha   90.00
_cell.angle_beta   90.00
_cell.angle_gamma   90.00
#
_symmetry.space_group_name_H-M   'P 1'
#
loop_
_entity.id
_entity.type
_entity.pdbx_description
1 polymer ?
#
loop_
_entity_poly.entity_id
_entity_poly.type
_entity_poly.pdbx_seq_one_letter_code
_entity_poly.pdbx_strand_id
1 'polypeptide(L)'
;MSDYIKPVVFKVGNEMYGVDINLVQSIEREIQVVPVPNSMPYIKGIVNLRSEVIPVYSLKKKFGLVDNGVSENTIIIDTKNVKLALEVDEVVEIGDIEPENIVPMPEIALNAQTQYMPRVAHVDGNLIILLDVTELLSEEEEAVVKQ
;
A
#
# COMPACT_ATOMS: atom_id res chain seq x y z
N MET A 1 -21.45 -8.21 13.84
CA MET A 1 -20.38 -7.45 13.20
C MET A 1 -19.11 -8.27 13.20
N SER A 2 -18.42 -8.30 12.10
CA SER A 2 -17.17 -9.05 12.02
C SER A 2 -16.10 -8.37 12.83
N ASP A 3 -15.44 -9.13 13.68
CA ASP A 3 -14.33 -8.64 14.47
C ASP A 3 -12.99 -8.94 13.83
N TYR A 4 -13.03 -9.45 12.61
CA TYR A 4 -11.81 -9.78 11.89
C TYR A 4 -11.43 -8.69 10.90
N ILE A 5 -10.13 -8.51 10.77
CA ILE A 5 -9.57 -7.77 9.66
C ILE A 5 -8.90 -8.79 8.75
N LYS A 6 -9.13 -8.64 7.46
CA LYS A 6 -8.55 -9.54 6.47
C LYS A 6 -7.63 -8.73 5.55
N PRO A 7 -6.35 -8.63 5.89
CA PRO A 7 -5.42 -7.88 5.05
C PRO A 7 -4.79 -8.74 3.97
N VAL A 8 -4.37 -8.06 2.91
CA VAL A 8 -3.36 -8.58 2.00
C VAL A 8 -2.03 -8.18 2.61
N VAL A 9 -1.23 -9.16 3.00
CA VAL A 9 0.05 -8.93 3.66
C VAL A 9 1.17 -8.98 2.63
N PHE A 10 2.03 -7.98 2.66
CA PHE A 10 3.12 -7.85 1.70
C PHE A 10 4.37 -7.30 2.39
N LYS A 11 5.49 -7.48 1.70
CA LYS A 11 6.77 -6.97 2.19
C LYS A 11 7.19 -5.73 1.40
N VAL A 12 7.76 -4.78 2.12
CA VAL A 12 8.49 -3.66 1.52
C VAL A 12 9.76 -3.50 2.35
N GLY A 13 10.90 -3.68 1.71
CA GLY A 13 12.16 -3.77 2.43
C GLY A 13 12.16 -5.01 3.31
N ASN A 14 12.48 -4.85 4.57
CA ASN A 14 12.54 -5.97 5.52
C ASN A 14 11.30 -6.05 6.41
N GLU A 15 10.31 -5.20 6.17
CA GLU A 15 9.14 -5.11 7.04
C GLU A 15 7.88 -5.61 6.34
N MET A 16 6.92 -6.07 7.15
CA MET A 16 5.63 -6.54 6.66
C MET A 16 4.55 -5.50 6.89
N TYR A 17 3.70 -5.35 5.89
CA TYR A 17 2.61 -4.38 5.88
C TYR A 17 1.33 -5.08 5.45
N GLY A 18 0.20 -4.46 5.73
CA GLY A 18 -1.08 -5.00 5.31
C GLY A 18 -2.01 -3.90 4.82
N VAL A 19 -2.82 -4.24 3.82
CA VAL A 19 -3.92 -3.38 3.35
C VAL A 19 -5.19 -4.19 3.36
N ASP A 20 -6.33 -3.51 3.61
CA ASP A 20 -7.63 -4.16 3.66
C ASP A 20 -7.95 -4.82 2.32
N ILE A 21 -8.24 -6.12 2.34
CA ILE A 21 -8.56 -6.85 1.11
C ILE A 21 -9.77 -6.25 0.39
N ASN A 22 -10.67 -5.61 1.12
CA ASN A 22 -11.85 -4.99 0.50
C ASN A 22 -11.51 -3.84 -0.43
N LEU A 23 -10.31 -3.30 -0.32
CA LEU A 23 -9.83 -2.24 -1.20
C LEU A 23 -9.00 -2.79 -2.36
N VAL A 24 -8.69 -4.09 -2.36
CA VAL A 24 -7.83 -4.68 -3.38
C VAL A 24 -8.69 -5.19 -4.53
N GLN A 25 -8.44 -4.64 -5.72
CA GLN A 25 -9.11 -5.10 -6.94
C GLN A 25 -8.41 -6.35 -7.49
N SER A 26 -7.08 -6.32 -7.52
CA SER A 26 -6.30 -7.44 -8.02
C SER A 26 -4.85 -7.32 -7.56
N ILE A 27 -4.11 -8.42 -7.73
CA ILE A 27 -2.68 -8.47 -7.47
C ILE A 27 -2.02 -8.90 -8.77
N GLU A 28 -1.17 -8.05 -9.33
CA GLU A 28 -0.52 -8.29 -10.60
C GLU A 28 0.95 -8.61 -10.38
N ARG A 29 1.51 -9.42 -11.25
CA ARG A 29 2.92 -9.83 -11.12
C ARG A 29 3.84 -9.08 -12.06
N GLU A 30 3.51 -9.06 -13.32
CA GLU A 30 4.36 -8.45 -14.35
C GLU A 30 3.61 -7.34 -15.05
N ILE A 31 3.86 -6.12 -14.58
CA ILE A 31 3.27 -4.94 -15.22
C ILE A 31 4.37 -4.13 -15.89
N GLN A 32 4.00 -3.43 -16.95
CA GLN A 32 4.91 -2.53 -17.63
C GLN A 32 4.55 -1.11 -17.25
N VAL A 33 5.43 -0.46 -16.52
CA VAL A 33 5.23 0.91 -16.06
C VAL A 33 5.78 1.85 -17.14
N VAL A 34 4.94 2.79 -17.56
CA VAL A 34 5.35 3.85 -18.47
C VAL A 34 5.66 5.08 -17.61
N PRO A 35 6.93 5.53 -17.59
CA PRO A 35 7.30 6.69 -16.78
C PRO A 35 6.57 7.95 -17.25
N VAL A 36 6.18 8.78 -16.28
CA VAL A 36 5.55 10.08 -16.56
C VAL A 36 6.50 11.16 -16.08
N PRO A 37 7.00 12.02 -16.97
CA PRO A 37 7.90 13.11 -16.59
C PRO A 37 7.21 14.08 -15.64
N ASN A 38 7.96 14.58 -14.67
CA ASN A 38 7.49 15.61 -13.73
C ASN A 38 6.29 15.19 -12.88
N SER A 39 6.13 13.89 -12.68
CA SER A 39 5.09 13.40 -11.77
C SER A 39 5.53 13.59 -10.31
N MET A 40 4.59 13.31 -9.38
CA MET A 40 4.90 13.35 -7.96
C MET A 40 6.03 12.38 -7.62
N PRO A 41 6.83 12.66 -6.58
CA PRO A 41 8.01 11.85 -6.26
C PRO A 41 7.75 10.37 -6.07
N TYR A 42 6.56 10.00 -5.59
CA TYR A 42 6.23 8.61 -5.30
C TYR A 42 5.49 7.92 -6.45
N ILE A 43 5.13 8.67 -7.49
CA ILE A 43 4.47 8.12 -8.68
C ILE A 43 5.54 7.75 -9.68
N LYS A 44 5.70 6.47 -9.95
CA LYS A 44 6.70 5.99 -10.90
C LYS A 44 6.27 6.18 -12.34
N GLY A 45 4.96 6.19 -12.58
CA GLY A 45 4.43 6.31 -13.92
C GLY A 45 3.01 5.81 -13.94
N ILE A 46 2.61 5.28 -15.07
CA ILE A 46 1.26 4.73 -15.26
C ILE A 46 1.36 3.32 -15.83
N VAL A 47 0.31 2.56 -15.64
CA VAL A 47 0.18 1.22 -16.22
C VAL A 47 -1.18 1.13 -16.88
N ASN A 48 -1.23 0.44 -18.03
CA ASN A 48 -2.48 0.14 -18.70
C ASN A 48 -2.90 -1.26 -18.32
N LEU A 49 -3.99 -1.37 -17.59
CA LEU A 49 -4.48 -2.63 -17.10
C LEU A 49 -5.95 -2.78 -17.48
N ARG A 50 -6.25 -3.76 -18.34
CA ARG A 50 -7.62 -4.02 -18.80
C ARG A 50 -8.31 -2.76 -19.32
N SER A 51 -7.59 -2.00 -20.12
CA SER A 51 -8.06 -0.75 -20.74
C SER A 51 -8.20 0.43 -19.77
N GLU A 52 -7.73 0.28 -18.54
CA GLU A 52 -7.69 1.38 -17.58
C GLU A 52 -6.25 1.85 -17.41
N VAL A 53 -6.07 3.15 -17.34
CA VAL A 53 -4.76 3.76 -17.08
C VAL A 53 -4.71 4.09 -15.59
N ILE A 54 -3.78 3.46 -14.89
CA ILE A 54 -3.70 3.53 -13.43
C ILE A 54 -2.32 4.05 -13.04
N PRO A 55 -2.23 5.05 -12.14
CA PRO A 55 -0.93 5.52 -11.66
C PRO A 55 -0.26 4.46 -10.78
N VAL A 56 1.06 4.36 -10.90
CA VAL A 56 1.86 3.40 -10.13
C VAL A 56 2.57 4.15 -9.01
N TYR A 57 2.28 3.75 -7.79
CA TYR A 57 2.77 4.38 -6.56
C TYR A 57 3.82 3.48 -5.91
N SER A 58 5.00 4.03 -5.66
CA SER A 58 6.09 3.27 -5.05
C SER A 58 6.10 3.46 -3.54
N LEU A 59 5.78 2.41 -2.80
CA LEU A 59 5.86 2.45 -1.35
C LEU A 59 7.31 2.53 -0.87
N LYS A 60 8.25 1.93 -1.61
CA LYS A 60 9.66 2.05 -1.25
C LYS A 60 10.10 3.51 -1.19
N LYS A 61 9.72 4.29 -2.19
CA LYS A 61 10.06 5.70 -2.22
C LYS A 61 9.37 6.47 -1.11
N LYS A 62 8.10 6.15 -0.86
CA LYS A 62 7.33 6.80 0.20
C LYS A 62 7.96 6.56 1.57
N PHE A 63 8.49 5.36 1.79
CA PHE A 63 9.10 5.00 3.07
C PHE A 63 10.58 5.42 3.16
N GLY A 64 11.11 6.08 2.14
CA GLY A 64 12.49 6.53 2.15
C GLY A 64 13.51 5.43 1.89
N LEU A 65 13.08 4.33 1.29
CA LEU A 65 13.95 3.22 0.98
C LEU A 65 14.52 3.36 -0.43
N VAL A 66 15.69 2.75 -0.65
CA VAL A 66 16.29 2.74 -1.97
C VAL A 66 15.49 1.83 -2.88
N ASP A 67 15.05 2.36 -4.03
CA ASP A 67 14.34 1.57 -5.02
C ASP A 67 15.39 0.86 -5.89
N ASN A 68 15.52 -0.45 -5.69
CA ASN A 68 16.47 -1.27 -6.44
C ASN A 68 15.89 -1.82 -7.74
N GLY A 69 14.69 -1.38 -8.10
CA GLY A 69 14.02 -1.84 -9.31
C GLY A 69 13.39 -3.21 -9.21
N VAL A 70 13.46 -3.85 -8.04
CA VAL A 70 12.88 -5.17 -7.84
C VAL A 70 11.49 -5.02 -7.23
N SER A 71 10.48 -5.57 -7.91
CA SER A 71 9.10 -5.61 -7.42
C SER A 71 8.45 -6.84 -8.04
N GLU A 72 8.10 -7.81 -7.20
CA GLU A 72 7.45 -9.02 -7.71
C GLU A 72 5.95 -8.85 -7.87
N ASN A 73 5.35 -7.96 -7.09
CA ASN A 73 3.90 -7.80 -7.11
C ASN A 73 3.52 -6.32 -7.10
N THR A 74 2.36 -6.07 -7.69
CA THR A 74 1.73 -4.76 -7.65
C THR A 74 0.27 -4.98 -7.23
N ILE A 75 -0.15 -4.26 -6.21
CA ILE A 75 -1.50 -4.39 -5.65
C ILE A 75 -2.36 -3.27 -6.24
N ILE A 76 -3.40 -3.67 -6.97
CA ILE A 76 -4.32 -2.68 -7.55
C ILE A 76 -5.36 -2.33 -6.50
N ILE A 77 -5.37 -1.09 -6.08
CA ILE A 77 -6.25 -0.58 -5.04
C ILE A 77 -7.37 0.25 -5.67
N ASP A 78 -8.59 0.03 -5.21
CA ASP A 78 -9.75 0.81 -5.60
C ASP A 78 -10.50 1.22 -4.34
N THR A 79 -10.41 2.50 -3.98
CA THR A 79 -11.09 3.03 -2.79
C THR A 79 -12.43 3.65 -3.14
N LYS A 80 -12.87 3.53 -4.39
CA LYS A 80 -14.03 4.19 -4.98
C LYS A 80 -13.76 5.66 -5.32
N ASN A 81 -12.86 6.31 -4.61
CA ASN A 81 -12.45 7.68 -4.90
C ASN A 81 -11.17 7.73 -5.71
N VAL A 82 -10.29 6.77 -5.46
CA VAL A 82 -8.96 6.74 -6.05
C VAL A 82 -8.67 5.31 -6.47
N LYS A 83 -8.09 5.14 -7.64
CA LYS A 83 -7.58 3.85 -8.09
C LYS A 83 -6.09 4.01 -8.37
N LEU A 84 -5.28 3.13 -7.77
CA LEU A 84 -3.83 3.20 -7.95
C LEU A 84 -3.21 1.81 -7.85
N ALA A 85 -2.01 1.69 -8.39
CA ALA A 85 -1.24 0.47 -8.34
C ALA A 85 -0.10 0.66 -7.32
N LEU A 86 -0.18 -0.05 -6.20
CA LEU A 86 0.86 -0.02 -5.18
C LEU A 86 1.95 -1.01 -5.53
N GLU A 87 3.13 -0.50 -5.81
CA GLU A 87 4.27 -1.36 -6.08
C GLU A 87 4.90 -1.79 -4.76
N VAL A 88 5.01 -3.09 -4.55
CA VAL A 88 5.55 -3.69 -3.33
C VAL A 88 6.61 -4.72 -3.70
N ASP A 89 7.39 -5.19 -2.72
CA ASP A 89 8.41 -6.19 -3.03
C ASP A 89 7.76 -7.53 -3.36
N GLU A 90 6.89 -8.01 -2.49
CA GLU A 90 6.12 -9.23 -2.79
C GLU A 90 4.91 -9.33 -1.88
N VAL A 91 3.86 -9.95 -2.37
CA VAL A 91 2.69 -10.30 -1.56
C VAL A 91 2.99 -11.64 -0.88
N VAL A 92 2.84 -11.67 0.44
CA VAL A 92 3.19 -12.84 1.23
C VAL A 92 1.98 -13.74 1.45
N GLU A 93 0.87 -13.15 1.91
CA GLU A 93 -0.31 -13.93 2.22
C GLU A 93 -1.55 -13.05 2.31
N ILE A 94 -2.70 -13.71 2.35
CA ILE A 94 -3.98 -13.10 2.68
C ILE A 94 -4.49 -13.88 3.88
N GLY A 95 -4.78 -13.19 4.98
CA GLY A 95 -5.20 -13.89 6.17
C GLY A 95 -6.13 -13.07 7.04
N ASP A 96 -6.74 -13.76 8.01
CA ASP A 96 -7.61 -13.12 8.98
C ASP A 96 -6.79 -12.77 10.22
N ILE A 97 -7.04 -11.59 10.77
CA ILE A 97 -6.39 -11.14 12.00
C ILE A 97 -7.48 -10.87 13.03
N GLU A 98 -7.36 -11.50 14.20
CA GLU A 98 -8.32 -11.29 15.25
C GLU A 98 -8.14 -9.91 15.90
N PRO A 99 -9.22 -9.25 16.30
CA PRO A 99 -9.15 -7.89 16.85
C PRO A 99 -8.22 -7.74 18.04
N GLU A 100 -8.14 -8.75 18.91
CA GLU A 100 -7.26 -8.69 20.06
C GLU A 100 -5.78 -8.65 19.71
N ASN A 101 -5.44 -8.99 18.47
CA ASN A 101 -4.06 -8.94 17.97
C ASN A 101 -3.73 -7.62 17.31
N ILE A 102 -4.69 -6.70 17.25
CA ILE A 102 -4.50 -5.40 16.62
C ILE A 102 -4.43 -4.34 17.71
N VAL A 103 -3.35 -3.56 17.67
CA VAL A 103 -3.15 -2.48 18.63
C VAL A 103 -2.90 -1.18 17.86
N PRO A 104 -3.21 -0.03 18.48
CA PRO A 104 -2.89 1.24 17.83
C PRO A 104 -1.38 1.43 17.77
N MET A 105 -0.94 2.14 16.73
CA MET A 105 0.47 2.53 16.65
C MET A 105 0.78 3.45 17.83
N PRO A 106 1.89 3.20 18.58
CA PRO A 106 2.24 4.07 19.70
C PRO A 106 2.36 5.53 19.27
N GLU A 107 1.79 6.43 20.05
CA GLU A 107 1.79 7.86 19.72
C GLU A 107 3.17 8.43 19.46
N ILE A 108 4.17 7.94 20.20
CA ILE A 108 5.53 8.43 20.03
C ILE A 108 6.09 8.12 18.64
N ALA A 109 5.53 7.12 17.97
CA ALA A 109 5.94 6.74 16.62
C ALA A 109 5.12 7.45 15.54
N LEU A 110 4.07 8.16 15.92
CA LEU A 110 3.21 8.85 14.97
C LEU A 110 3.62 10.30 14.78
N ASN A 111 3.52 10.76 13.54
CA ASN A 111 3.66 12.16 13.20
C ASN A 111 2.87 12.41 11.92
N ALA A 112 2.93 13.63 11.41
CA ALA A 112 2.17 13.98 10.20
C ALA A 112 2.56 13.14 8.98
N GLN A 113 3.76 12.55 9.00
CA GLN A 113 4.26 11.76 7.88
C GLN A 113 3.94 10.27 8.00
N THR A 114 3.45 9.81 9.16
CA THR A 114 3.16 8.39 9.41
C THR A 114 1.72 8.13 9.84
N GLN A 115 0.84 9.12 9.67
CA GLN A 115 -0.57 8.97 10.05
C GLN A 115 -1.30 7.89 9.25
N TYR A 116 -0.71 7.44 8.12
CA TYR A 116 -1.27 6.34 7.32
C TYR A 116 -0.93 4.96 7.90
N MET A 117 -0.28 4.91 9.04
CA MET A 117 0.08 3.67 9.75
C MET A 117 -0.59 3.64 11.13
N PRO A 118 -1.93 3.64 11.19
CA PRO A 118 -2.60 3.84 12.49
C PRO A 118 -2.57 2.65 13.43
N ARG A 119 -2.36 1.45 12.90
CA ARG A 119 -2.45 0.22 13.70
C ARG A 119 -1.38 -0.78 13.34
N VAL A 120 -1.10 -1.67 14.29
CA VAL A 120 -0.12 -2.74 14.12
C VAL A 120 -0.78 -4.05 14.55
N ALA A 121 -0.55 -5.10 13.80
CA ALA A 121 -1.04 -6.42 14.13
C ALA A 121 0.11 -7.30 14.62
N HIS A 122 -0.16 -8.11 15.63
CA HIS A 122 0.77 -9.14 16.13
C HIS A 122 0.31 -10.48 15.57
N VAL A 123 1.14 -11.11 14.75
CA VAL A 123 0.80 -12.42 14.19
C VAL A 123 2.03 -13.31 14.28
N ASP A 124 1.91 -14.38 15.07
CA ASP A 124 2.99 -15.39 15.20
C ASP A 124 4.36 -14.79 15.52
N GLY A 125 4.38 -13.81 16.43
CA GLY A 125 5.62 -13.16 16.83
C GLY A 125 6.12 -12.08 15.89
N ASN A 126 5.42 -11.85 14.80
CA ASN A 126 5.75 -10.82 13.83
C ASN A 126 4.82 -9.62 13.96
N LEU A 127 5.33 -8.46 13.57
CA LEU A 127 4.51 -7.25 13.50
C LEU A 127 4.16 -6.96 12.05
N ILE A 128 2.90 -6.68 11.81
CA ILE A 128 2.42 -6.26 10.49
C ILE A 128 1.84 -4.86 10.64
N ILE A 129 2.40 -3.91 9.95
CA ILE A 129 1.95 -2.52 9.99
C ILE A 129 0.76 -2.38 9.06
N LEU A 130 -0.41 -2.07 9.62
CA LEU A 130 -1.63 -1.94 8.83
C LEU A 130 -1.71 -0.53 8.25
N LEU A 131 -1.78 -0.45 6.93
CA LEU A 131 -1.81 0.83 6.24
C LEU A 131 -3.25 1.29 6.02
N ASP A 132 -3.46 2.57 6.17
CA ASP A 132 -4.69 3.23 5.75
C ASP A 132 -4.38 3.90 4.41
N VAL A 133 -4.85 3.31 3.33
CA VAL A 133 -4.55 3.79 1.98
C VAL A 133 -5.14 5.19 1.77
N THR A 134 -6.29 5.46 2.37
CA THR A 134 -6.94 6.77 2.24
C THR A 134 -6.05 7.87 2.83
N GLU A 135 -5.38 7.56 3.95
CA GLU A 135 -4.47 8.50 4.60
C GLU A 135 -3.06 8.49 3.97
N LEU A 136 -2.75 7.47 3.19
CA LEU A 136 -1.44 7.34 2.56
C LEU A 136 -1.14 8.48 1.60
N LEU A 137 -2.15 8.90 0.86
CA LEU A 137 -2.00 9.97 -0.11
C LEU A 137 -2.21 11.32 0.56
N SER A 138 -1.29 12.26 0.32
CA SER A 138 -1.52 13.63 0.71
C SER A 138 -2.61 14.21 -0.20
N GLU A 139 -3.17 15.34 0.20
CA GLU A 139 -4.20 15.98 -0.60
C GLU A 139 -3.72 16.26 -2.03
N GLU A 140 -2.47 16.70 -2.18
CA GLU A 140 -1.89 16.97 -3.48
C GLU A 140 -1.70 15.70 -4.30
N GLU A 141 -1.21 14.66 -3.67
CA GLU A 141 -1.02 13.37 -4.33
C GLU A 141 -2.35 12.80 -4.79
N GLU A 142 -3.38 12.91 -3.95
CA GLU A 142 -4.70 12.41 -4.28
C GLU A 142 -5.28 13.14 -5.50
N ALA A 143 -5.08 14.45 -5.58
CA ALA A 143 -5.56 15.22 -6.72
C ALA A 143 -4.92 14.76 -8.03
N VAL A 144 -3.62 14.42 -7.99
CA VAL A 144 -2.92 13.91 -9.17
C VAL A 144 -3.45 12.53 -9.56
N VAL A 145 -3.65 11.66 -8.57
CA VAL A 145 -4.08 10.28 -8.81
C VAL A 145 -5.50 10.22 -9.37
N LYS A 146 -6.37 11.14 -8.97
CA LYS A 146 -7.77 11.16 -9.43
C LYS A 146 -7.97 11.56 -10.87
N GLN A 147 -6.99 12.19 -11.47
CA GLN A 147 -7.12 12.69 -12.84
C GLN A 147 -7.11 11.59 -13.90
#